data_127a3bf23a0128c550baabc4e11504e3
#
_entry.id   127a3bf23a0128c550baabc4e11504e3
#
_cell.length_a   1.000
_cell.length_b   1.000
_cell.length_c   1.000
_cell.angle_alpha   90.00
_cell.angle_beta   90.00
_cell.angle_gamma   90.00
#
_symmetry.space_group_name_H-M   'P 1'
#
loop_
_entity.id
_entity.type
_entity.pdbx_description
1 polymer ?
#
loop_
_entity_poly.entity_id
_entity_poly.type
_entity_poly.pdbx_seq_one_letter_code
_entity_poly.pdbx_strand_id
1 'polypeptide(L)'
;KIGEQLTAMWRQIADTFADFDQHVIFEGMNEPRAQGMNYEWSGNAACYAAINYLNQVFVNTIRKDAKGYNAERCLMIPGYAATSSPAGTAAIALPTVDGEAAANIIVSVHSYDPQTFCLQDTQTTFEPEKDGAKINRVFENIKETFLDRGIPVVMGETGATNTNGNHDERAKWAYCVAQNAQRYGVPIVIWDNGNNQTSGGECHAWIRRAVNPKLRSQATSVVYPQVLDALWEGKNSAAWGSALTEVRAEADESILW
;
A
#
# COMPACT_ATOMS: atom_id res chain seq x y z
N LYS A 1 11.33 -20.88 13.03
CA LYS A 1 12.35 -20.69 11.96
C LYS A 1 12.11 -19.40 11.17
N ILE A 2 10.91 -19.19 10.55
CA ILE A 2 10.66 -17.93 9.79
C ILE A 2 10.65 -16.73 10.72
N GLY A 3 9.97 -16.80 11.86
CA GLY A 3 9.95 -15.71 12.84
C GLY A 3 11.34 -15.35 13.40
N GLU A 4 12.20 -16.33 13.62
CA GLU A 4 13.59 -16.10 14.05
C GLU A 4 14.41 -15.37 12.98
N GLN A 5 14.22 -15.72 11.70
CA GLN A 5 14.86 -15.03 10.58
C GLN A 5 14.38 -13.59 10.46
N LEU A 6 13.05 -13.38 10.56
CA LEU A 6 12.44 -12.06 10.56
C LEU A 6 13.01 -11.20 11.71
N THR A 7 13.06 -11.75 12.92
CA THR A 7 13.66 -11.09 14.08
C THR A 7 15.11 -10.70 13.84
N ALA A 8 15.94 -11.63 13.32
CA ALA A 8 17.35 -11.38 13.09
C ALA A 8 17.58 -10.28 12.05
N MET A 9 16.78 -10.23 11.01
CA MET A 9 16.81 -9.20 9.97
C MET A 9 16.38 -7.85 10.52
N TRP A 10 15.23 -7.80 11.18
CA TRP A 10 14.65 -6.55 11.68
C TRP A 10 15.48 -5.93 12.83
N ARG A 11 16.18 -6.71 13.63
CA ARG A 11 17.12 -6.18 14.62
C ARG A 11 18.25 -5.37 13.96
N GLN A 12 18.82 -5.88 12.88
CA GLN A 12 19.86 -5.17 12.15
C GLN A 12 19.34 -3.86 11.54
N ILE A 13 18.15 -3.89 10.94
CA ILE A 13 17.50 -2.69 10.39
C ILE A 13 17.21 -1.69 11.50
N ALA A 14 16.60 -2.14 12.60
CA ALA A 14 16.25 -1.29 13.73
C ALA A 14 17.48 -0.63 14.37
N ASP A 15 18.57 -1.38 14.55
CA ASP A 15 19.83 -0.82 15.07
C ASP A 15 20.45 0.21 14.10
N THR A 16 20.40 -0.08 12.79
CA THR A 16 20.95 0.82 11.76
C THR A 16 20.21 2.15 11.66
N PHE A 17 18.89 2.12 11.80
CA PHE A 17 18.03 3.29 11.64
C PHE A 17 17.53 3.89 12.97
N ALA A 18 18.11 3.50 14.11
CA ALA A 18 17.67 3.94 15.43
C ALA A 18 17.64 5.47 15.60
N ASP A 19 18.64 6.15 15.04
CA ASP A 19 18.82 7.60 15.12
C ASP A 19 18.10 8.39 14.02
N PHE A 20 17.50 7.69 13.06
CA PHE A 20 16.63 8.32 12.05
C PHE A 20 15.25 8.58 12.66
N ASP A 21 14.74 9.77 12.47
CA ASP A 21 13.52 10.24 13.11
C ASP A 21 12.23 9.55 12.56
N GLN A 22 11.08 10.05 12.99
CA GLN A 22 9.76 9.51 12.67
C GLN A 22 9.36 9.58 11.18
N HIS A 23 10.13 10.28 10.33
CA HIS A 23 9.90 10.28 8.88
C HIS A 23 10.26 8.96 8.22
N VAL A 24 11.03 8.10 8.91
CA VAL A 24 11.30 6.73 8.45
C VAL A 24 10.28 5.78 9.04
N ILE A 25 9.47 5.17 8.20
CA ILE A 25 8.48 4.14 8.56
C ILE A 25 9.05 2.76 8.22
N PHE A 26 8.85 1.78 9.09
CA PHE A 26 9.24 0.39 8.82
C PHE A 26 8.03 -0.41 8.38
N GLU A 27 8.11 -1.04 7.21
CA GLU A 27 7.12 -2.01 6.75
C GLU A 27 7.64 -3.43 6.95
N GLY A 28 6.90 -4.23 7.73
CA GLY A 28 7.36 -5.52 8.22
C GLY A 28 7.63 -6.55 7.13
N MET A 29 6.78 -6.60 6.14
CA MET A 29 6.82 -7.53 4.99
C MET A 29 6.07 -6.91 3.82
N ASN A 30 6.40 -7.33 2.58
CA ASN A 30 5.68 -6.87 1.38
C ASN A 30 4.35 -7.64 1.20
N GLU A 31 4.37 -8.74 0.49
CA GLU A 31 3.19 -9.59 0.17
C GLU A 31 3.40 -11.03 0.65
N PRO A 32 3.42 -11.26 1.98
CA PRO A 32 3.69 -12.59 2.51
C PRO A 32 2.56 -13.55 2.16
N ARG A 33 2.90 -14.65 1.46
CA ARG A 33 1.92 -15.61 0.95
C ARG A 33 2.50 -17.01 0.77
N ALA A 34 1.63 -17.99 0.64
CA ALA A 34 1.98 -19.38 0.39
C ALA A 34 2.14 -19.65 -1.13
N GLN A 35 3.33 -19.37 -1.66
CA GLN A 35 3.62 -19.50 -3.09
C GLN A 35 3.40 -20.92 -3.62
N GLY A 36 2.83 -21.02 -4.83
CA GLY A 36 2.59 -22.27 -5.53
C GLY A 36 1.37 -23.07 -5.05
N MET A 37 0.62 -22.55 -4.08
CA MET A 37 -0.62 -23.17 -3.62
C MET A 37 -1.83 -22.66 -4.42
N ASN A 38 -2.88 -23.46 -4.53
CA ASN A 38 -4.12 -23.03 -5.20
C ASN A 38 -4.85 -21.87 -4.48
N TYR A 39 -4.48 -21.59 -3.25
CA TYR A 39 -4.94 -20.46 -2.45
C TYR A 39 -3.86 -19.37 -2.26
N GLU A 40 -2.86 -19.33 -3.14
CA GLU A 40 -1.71 -18.40 -3.03
C GLU A 40 -2.16 -16.94 -2.81
N TRP A 41 -3.15 -16.47 -3.53
CA TRP A 41 -3.62 -15.08 -3.45
C TRP A 41 -4.84 -14.89 -2.54
N SER A 42 -5.63 -15.94 -2.30
CA SER A 42 -6.82 -15.84 -1.44
C SER A 42 -6.53 -16.14 0.04
N GLY A 43 -5.53 -16.98 0.30
CA GLY A 43 -5.24 -17.47 1.64
C GLY A 43 -6.33 -18.37 2.21
N ASN A 44 -6.18 -18.65 3.48
CA ASN A 44 -7.15 -19.33 4.34
C ASN A 44 -6.88 -18.97 5.80
N ALA A 45 -7.68 -19.44 6.76
CA ALA A 45 -7.54 -19.11 8.17
C ALA A 45 -6.14 -19.39 8.74
N ALA A 46 -5.50 -20.48 8.33
CA ALA A 46 -4.14 -20.80 8.79
C ALA A 46 -3.10 -19.82 8.21
N CYS A 47 -3.27 -19.43 6.94
CA CYS A 47 -2.44 -18.39 6.31
C CYS A 47 -2.57 -17.05 7.02
N TYR A 48 -3.78 -16.62 7.31
CA TYR A 48 -4.05 -15.36 8.02
C TYR A 48 -3.44 -15.36 9.42
N ALA A 49 -3.62 -16.45 10.17
CA ALA A 49 -3.02 -16.61 11.49
C ALA A 49 -1.48 -16.57 11.44
N ALA A 50 -0.87 -17.17 10.42
CA ALA A 50 0.57 -17.14 10.25
C ALA A 50 1.10 -15.71 9.99
N ILE A 51 0.41 -14.90 9.18
CA ILE A 51 0.82 -13.51 8.92
C ILE A 51 0.61 -12.64 10.16
N ASN A 52 -0.51 -12.78 10.87
CA ASN A 52 -0.73 -12.10 12.13
C ASN A 52 0.38 -12.43 13.16
N TYR A 53 0.80 -13.69 13.25
CA TYR A 53 1.93 -14.08 14.08
C TYR A 53 3.22 -13.39 13.65
N LEU A 54 3.54 -13.32 12.35
CA LEU A 54 4.73 -12.66 11.85
C LEU A 54 4.70 -11.14 12.07
N ASN A 55 3.56 -10.50 11.92
CA ASN A 55 3.35 -9.09 12.28
C ASN A 55 3.62 -8.84 13.76
N GLN A 56 3.13 -9.73 14.64
CA GLN A 56 3.42 -9.65 16.08
C GLN A 56 4.92 -9.81 16.37
N VAL A 57 5.61 -10.75 15.69
CA VAL A 57 7.08 -10.93 15.80
C VAL A 57 7.82 -9.68 15.36
N PHE A 58 7.42 -9.06 14.25
CA PHE A 58 8.00 -7.82 13.74
C PHE A 58 7.87 -6.69 14.76
N VAL A 59 6.64 -6.42 15.23
CA VAL A 59 6.38 -5.34 16.19
C VAL A 59 7.14 -5.57 17.51
N ASN A 60 7.11 -6.79 18.06
CA ASN A 60 7.89 -7.13 19.24
C ASN A 60 9.39 -6.90 19.05
N THR A 61 9.92 -7.23 17.86
CA THR A 61 11.35 -7.05 17.56
C THR A 61 11.77 -5.59 17.59
N ILE A 62 10.90 -4.68 17.09
CA ILE A 62 11.19 -3.25 17.06
C ILE A 62 10.92 -2.59 18.41
N ARG A 63 9.84 -2.95 19.12
CA ARG A 63 9.41 -2.29 20.36
C ARG A 63 10.14 -2.78 21.60
N LYS A 64 10.51 -4.07 21.65
CA LYS A 64 11.26 -4.61 22.78
C LYS A 64 12.68 -4.08 22.76
N ASP A 65 13.09 -3.46 23.84
CA ASP A 65 14.41 -2.84 23.99
C ASP A 65 14.69 -1.77 22.91
N ALA A 66 13.62 -1.05 22.53
CA ALA A 66 13.68 -0.02 21.47
C ALA A 66 14.73 1.05 21.76
N LYS A 67 15.55 1.35 20.75
CA LYS A 67 16.57 2.39 20.81
C LYS A 67 16.14 3.59 19.96
N GLY A 68 16.50 4.80 20.38
CA GLY A 68 16.25 6.02 19.65
C GLY A 68 14.77 6.16 19.26
N TYR A 69 14.50 6.53 18.02
CA TYR A 69 13.13 6.73 17.50
C TYR A 69 12.32 5.45 17.30
N ASN A 70 12.90 4.26 17.49
CA ASN A 70 12.18 3.00 17.30
C ASN A 70 11.04 2.78 18.32
N ALA A 71 11.07 3.46 19.45
CA ALA A 71 9.98 3.42 20.44
C ALA A 71 8.66 3.99 19.88
N GLU A 72 8.75 5.05 19.06
CA GLU A 72 7.60 5.83 18.58
C GLU A 72 7.40 5.74 17.06
N ARG A 73 8.36 5.19 16.34
CA ARG A 73 8.33 5.05 14.88
C ARG A 73 7.05 4.35 14.42
N CYS A 74 6.41 4.86 13.38
CA CYS A 74 5.31 4.15 12.72
C CYS A 74 5.80 2.81 12.15
N LEU A 75 5.03 1.75 12.43
CA LEU A 75 5.26 0.42 11.92
C LEU A 75 4.10 0.04 11.00
N MET A 76 4.42 -0.36 9.78
CA MET A 76 3.43 -0.73 8.78
C MET A 76 3.37 -2.24 8.65
N ILE A 77 2.17 -2.81 8.71
CA ILE A 77 1.93 -4.26 8.68
C ILE A 77 0.99 -4.65 7.55
N PRO A 78 1.33 -5.64 6.72
CA PRO A 78 0.42 -6.16 5.72
C PRO A 78 -0.50 -7.24 6.31
N GLY A 79 -1.65 -7.46 5.66
CA GLY A 79 -2.37 -8.71 5.73
C GLY A 79 -1.72 -9.80 4.87
N TYR A 80 -2.38 -10.96 4.76
CA TYR A 80 -1.95 -12.00 3.81
C TYR A 80 -1.97 -11.46 2.38
N ALA A 81 -0.86 -11.64 1.66
CA ALA A 81 -0.62 -11.10 0.32
C ALA A 81 -0.89 -9.58 0.19
N ALA A 82 -0.85 -8.82 1.28
CA ALA A 82 -1.28 -7.42 1.37
C ALA A 82 -2.64 -7.12 0.71
N THR A 83 -3.51 -8.13 0.58
CA THR A 83 -4.75 -8.02 -0.19
C THR A 83 -5.72 -6.98 0.37
N SER A 84 -6.39 -6.26 -0.51
CA SER A 84 -7.49 -5.34 -0.20
C SER A 84 -8.87 -6.05 -0.12
N SER A 85 -8.91 -7.38 -0.33
CA SER A 85 -10.17 -8.14 -0.30
C SER A 85 -10.84 -8.11 1.08
N PRO A 86 -12.19 -8.08 1.17
CA PRO A 86 -12.88 -8.04 2.46
C PRO A 86 -12.49 -9.17 3.42
N ALA A 87 -12.32 -10.40 2.92
CA ALA A 87 -11.92 -11.52 3.75
C ALA A 87 -10.49 -11.37 4.31
N GLY A 88 -9.55 -10.88 3.48
CA GLY A 88 -8.17 -10.68 3.88
C GLY A 88 -8.00 -9.53 4.87
N THR A 89 -8.66 -8.40 4.61
CA THR A 89 -8.61 -7.23 5.50
C THR A 89 -9.26 -7.50 6.84
N ALA A 90 -10.44 -8.13 6.88
CA ALA A 90 -11.13 -8.51 8.11
C ALA A 90 -10.35 -9.52 8.97
N ALA A 91 -9.42 -10.28 8.39
CA ALA A 91 -8.61 -11.25 9.11
C ALA A 91 -7.36 -10.65 9.77
N ILE A 92 -7.05 -9.38 9.54
CA ILE A 92 -5.88 -8.72 10.14
C ILE A 92 -6.14 -8.49 11.62
N ALA A 93 -5.29 -9.09 12.46
CA ALA A 93 -5.23 -8.80 13.89
C ALA A 93 -4.13 -7.76 14.15
N LEU A 94 -4.48 -6.67 14.81
CA LEU A 94 -3.49 -5.67 15.19
C LEU A 94 -2.56 -6.24 16.27
N PRO A 95 -1.24 -6.02 16.14
CA PRO A 95 -0.28 -6.44 17.14
C PRO A 95 -0.48 -5.75 18.50
N THR A 96 -0.01 -6.39 19.55
CA THR A 96 -0.02 -5.85 20.92
C THR A 96 1.41 -5.71 21.46
N VAL A 97 1.58 -4.83 22.44
CA VAL A 97 2.82 -4.69 23.22
C VAL A 97 2.38 -4.69 24.68
N ASP A 98 2.95 -5.58 25.49
CA ASP A 98 2.61 -5.76 26.92
C ASP A 98 1.11 -5.97 27.20
N GLY A 99 0.40 -6.58 26.24
CA GLY A 99 -1.03 -6.87 26.33
C GLY A 99 -1.96 -5.77 25.86
N GLU A 100 -1.44 -4.59 25.56
CA GLU A 100 -2.19 -3.45 25.03
C GLU A 100 -2.01 -3.32 23.51
N ALA A 101 -2.95 -2.65 22.82
CA ALA A 101 -2.82 -2.38 21.40
C ALA A 101 -1.53 -1.60 21.11
N ALA A 102 -0.74 -2.09 20.17
CA ALA A 102 0.51 -1.43 19.82
C ALA A 102 0.22 -0.04 19.19
N ALA A 103 0.91 0.98 19.68
CA ALA A 103 0.79 2.34 19.18
C ALA A 103 1.51 2.49 17.82
N ASN A 104 1.07 3.48 17.04
CA ASN A 104 1.70 3.89 15.77
C ASN A 104 1.77 2.72 14.75
N ILE A 105 0.68 1.95 14.65
CA ILE A 105 0.53 0.90 13.64
C ILE A 105 -0.26 1.43 12.44
N ILE A 106 0.26 1.19 11.25
CA ILE A 106 -0.37 1.46 9.96
C ILE A 106 -0.65 0.11 9.28
N VAL A 107 -1.82 -0.06 8.68
CA VAL A 107 -2.10 -1.23 7.85
C VAL A 107 -1.68 -0.95 6.41
N SER A 108 -0.91 -1.86 5.81
CA SER A 108 -0.56 -1.84 4.39
C SER A 108 -1.53 -2.72 3.61
N VAL A 109 -2.09 -2.17 2.54
CA VAL A 109 -2.89 -2.93 1.56
C VAL A 109 -2.38 -2.64 0.16
N HIS A 110 -2.47 -3.64 -0.71
CA HIS A 110 -2.19 -3.47 -2.13
C HIS A 110 -3.47 -3.67 -2.92
N SER A 111 -3.72 -2.83 -3.92
CA SER A 111 -4.86 -2.97 -4.80
C SER A 111 -4.51 -2.62 -6.24
N TYR A 112 -4.79 -3.56 -7.10
CA TYR A 112 -4.65 -3.42 -8.55
C TYR A 112 -6.01 -3.62 -9.23
N ASP A 113 -7.02 -2.90 -8.74
CA ASP A 113 -8.39 -3.01 -9.23
C ASP A 113 -8.70 -2.02 -10.36
N PRO A 114 -9.43 -2.50 -11.39
CA PRO A 114 -9.78 -3.90 -11.65
C PRO A 114 -8.58 -4.70 -12.17
N GLN A 115 -8.36 -5.89 -11.63
CA GLN A 115 -7.18 -6.71 -11.96
C GLN A 115 -7.04 -7.01 -13.45
N THR A 116 -8.16 -7.18 -14.16
CA THR A 116 -8.19 -7.39 -15.60
C THR A 116 -7.58 -6.23 -16.40
N PHE A 117 -7.68 -5.02 -15.88
CA PHE A 117 -7.10 -3.80 -16.46
C PHE A 117 -5.70 -3.51 -15.90
N CYS A 118 -5.51 -3.71 -14.60
CA CYS A 118 -4.31 -3.27 -13.91
C CYS A 118 -3.14 -4.26 -13.99
N LEU A 119 -3.40 -5.56 -13.99
CA LEU A 119 -2.38 -6.62 -13.94
C LEU A 119 -2.46 -7.58 -15.14
N GLN A 120 -3.67 -7.91 -15.55
CA GLN A 120 -3.91 -8.88 -16.61
C GLN A 120 -4.09 -8.13 -17.92
N ASP A 121 -3.41 -8.54 -18.95
CA ASP A 121 -3.46 -7.95 -20.29
C ASP A 121 -4.79 -8.28 -21.04
N THR A 122 -5.90 -8.35 -20.31
CA THR A 122 -7.21 -8.82 -20.83
C THR A 122 -8.26 -7.73 -20.99
N GLN A 123 -8.06 -6.57 -20.37
CA GLN A 123 -8.93 -5.40 -20.49
C GLN A 123 -8.11 -4.19 -20.90
N THR A 124 -8.43 -3.59 -22.06
CA THR A 124 -7.69 -2.46 -22.63
C THR A 124 -8.36 -1.10 -22.41
N THR A 125 -9.62 -1.10 -22.01
CA THR A 125 -10.43 0.11 -21.76
C THR A 125 -10.83 0.21 -20.30
N PHE A 126 -10.93 1.42 -19.79
CA PHE A 126 -11.39 1.71 -18.44
C PHE A 126 -12.69 2.54 -18.48
N GLU A 127 -13.74 2.00 -17.92
CA GLU A 127 -15.05 2.65 -17.81
C GLU A 127 -15.20 3.28 -16.40
N PRO A 128 -15.10 4.62 -16.24
CA PRO A 128 -15.11 5.25 -14.91
C PRO A 128 -16.32 4.89 -14.05
N GLU A 129 -17.51 4.79 -14.62
CA GLU A 129 -18.72 4.44 -13.88
C GLU A 129 -18.74 3.00 -13.38
N LYS A 130 -18.23 2.06 -14.18
CA LYS A 130 -18.23 0.63 -13.87
C LYS A 130 -16.96 0.20 -13.14
N ASP A 131 -15.81 0.54 -13.69
CA ASP A 131 -14.53 0.12 -13.16
C ASP A 131 -14.09 1.01 -11.98
N GLY A 132 -14.40 2.30 -12.03
CA GLY A 132 -14.23 3.21 -10.90
C GLY A 132 -15.07 2.82 -9.68
N ALA A 133 -16.26 2.22 -9.88
CA ALA A 133 -17.04 1.66 -8.78
C ALA A 133 -16.36 0.48 -8.08
N LYS A 134 -15.50 -0.30 -8.79
CA LYS A 134 -14.72 -1.36 -8.17
C LYS A 134 -13.62 -0.77 -7.28
N ILE A 135 -12.96 0.27 -7.76
CA ILE A 135 -11.97 1.03 -6.97
C ILE A 135 -12.63 1.61 -5.71
N ASN A 136 -13.77 2.28 -5.85
CA ASN A 136 -14.48 2.86 -4.71
C ASN A 136 -14.81 1.80 -3.64
N ARG A 137 -15.26 0.61 -4.04
CA ARG A 137 -15.55 -0.50 -3.10
C ARG A 137 -14.32 -0.95 -2.31
N VAL A 138 -13.12 -0.89 -2.88
CA VAL A 138 -11.88 -1.15 -2.13
C VAL A 138 -11.71 -0.13 -1.02
N PHE A 139 -11.88 1.14 -1.31
CA PHE A 139 -11.77 2.20 -0.30
C PHE A 139 -12.90 2.17 0.74
N GLU A 140 -14.12 1.81 0.33
CA GLU A 140 -15.23 1.57 1.26
C GLU A 140 -14.89 0.44 2.24
N ASN A 141 -14.37 -0.69 1.75
CA ASN A 141 -13.94 -1.80 2.59
C ASN A 141 -12.81 -1.37 3.56
N ILE A 142 -11.84 -0.59 3.09
CA ILE A 142 -10.77 -0.03 3.93
C ILE A 142 -11.36 0.86 5.02
N LYS A 143 -12.32 1.73 4.66
CA LYS A 143 -12.99 2.62 5.60
C LYS A 143 -13.71 1.82 6.69
N GLU A 144 -14.59 0.89 6.32
CA GLU A 144 -15.39 0.10 7.25
C GLU A 144 -14.52 -0.78 8.16
N THR A 145 -13.45 -1.36 7.61
CA THR A 145 -12.60 -2.29 8.36
C THR A 145 -11.63 -1.57 9.30
N PHE A 146 -11.09 -0.42 8.89
CA PHE A 146 -9.98 0.24 9.59
C PHE A 146 -10.25 1.69 9.96
N LEU A 147 -10.60 2.55 8.98
CA LEU A 147 -10.62 4.00 9.21
C LEU A 147 -11.69 4.42 10.23
N ASP A 148 -12.87 3.80 10.21
CA ASP A 148 -13.95 4.04 11.18
C ASP A 148 -13.57 3.61 12.61
N ARG A 149 -12.50 2.84 12.75
CA ARG A 149 -11.92 2.41 14.03
C ARG A 149 -10.67 3.23 14.39
N GLY A 150 -10.36 4.29 13.64
CA GLY A 150 -9.17 5.11 13.86
C GLY A 150 -7.85 4.44 13.48
N ILE A 151 -7.88 3.33 12.70
CA ILE A 151 -6.68 2.61 12.25
C ILE A 151 -6.24 3.19 10.91
N PRO A 152 -5.05 3.81 10.83
CA PRO A 152 -4.56 4.37 9.58
C PRO A 152 -4.17 3.27 8.57
N VAL A 153 -4.40 3.56 7.29
CA VAL A 153 -4.07 2.66 6.19
C VAL A 153 -3.26 3.40 5.14
N VAL A 154 -2.28 2.73 4.59
CA VAL A 154 -1.56 3.13 3.36
C VAL A 154 -1.83 2.08 2.30
N MET A 155 -2.22 2.50 1.09
CA MET A 155 -2.20 1.62 -0.07
C MET A 155 -0.76 1.55 -0.57
N GLY A 156 -0.02 0.55 -0.08
CA GLY A 156 1.43 0.38 -0.26
C GLY A 156 1.84 0.11 -1.71
N GLU A 157 0.91 -0.45 -2.50
CA GLU A 157 1.07 -0.58 -3.94
C GLU A 157 -0.26 -0.43 -4.67
N THR A 158 -0.24 0.31 -5.77
CA THR A 158 -1.30 0.37 -6.76
C THR A 158 -0.73 0.77 -8.11
N GLY A 159 -1.32 0.30 -9.19
CA GLY A 159 -0.82 0.59 -10.53
C GLY A 159 -1.72 0.03 -11.62
N ALA A 160 -1.54 0.48 -12.84
CA ALA A 160 -2.19 -0.08 -14.02
C ALA A 160 -1.17 -0.32 -15.12
N THR A 161 -1.25 -1.48 -15.78
CA THR A 161 -0.34 -1.87 -16.85
C THR A 161 -0.52 -0.99 -18.08
N ASN A 162 0.57 -0.80 -18.82
CA ASN A 162 0.62 -0.03 -20.07
C ASN A 162 0.28 -0.89 -21.30
N THR A 163 -0.76 -1.68 -21.20
CA THR A 163 -1.17 -2.58 -22.28
C THR A 163 -1.53 -1.84 -23.55
N ASN A 164 -0.92 -2.22 -24.66
CA ASN A 164 -1.16 -1.62 -25.99
C ASN A 164 -0.99 -0.08 -26.04
N GLY A 165 -0.23 0.50 -25.12
CA GLY A 165 -0.05 1.95 -25.06
C GLY A 165 -1.34 2.71 -24.67
N ASN A 166 -2.18 2.14 -23.84
CA ASN A 166 -3.48 2.64 -23.41
C ASN A 166 -3.43 3.84 -22.44
N HIS A 167 -2.63 4.86 -22.76
CA HIS A 167 -2.34 5.98 -21.84
C HIS A 167 -3.59 6.75 -21.42
N ASP A 168 -4.54 6.97 -22.32
CA ASP A 168 -5.79 7.68 -22.03
C ASP A 168 -6.66 6.86 -21.07
N GLU A 169 -6.67 5.55 -21.21
CA GLU A 169 -7.40 4.66 -20.33
C GLU A 169 -6.73 4.57 -18.94
N ARG A 170 -5.39 4.51 -18.92
CA ARG A 170 -4.62 4.61 -17.66
C ARG A 170 -4.84 5.96 -16.95
N ALA A 171 -4.98 7.05 -17.69
CA ALA A 171 -5.29 8.36 -17.12
C ALA A 171 -6.65 8.37 -16.40
N LYS A 172 -7.69 7.75 -17.00
CA LYS A 172 -9.00 7.60 -16.34
C LYS A 172 -8.90 6.80 -15.02
N TRP A 173 -8.15 5.69 -15.05
CA TRP A 173 -7.88 4.88 -13.85
C TRP A 173 -7.13 5.71 -12.79
N ALA A 174 -6.07 6.40 -13.20
CA ALA A 174 -5.24 7.22 -12.32
C ALA A 174 -6.05 8.32 -11.62
N TYR A 175 -6.93 8.99 -12.36
CA TYR A 175 -7.87 9.95 -11.79
C TYR A 175 -8.76 9.31 -10.72
N CYS A 176 -9.39 8.17 -11.05
CA CYS A 176 -10.31 7.51 -10.13
C CYS A 176 -9.63 7.02 -8.85
N VAL A 177 -8.45 6.43 -8.94
CA VAL A 177 -7.74 5.94 -7.74
C VAL A 177 -7.28 7.11 -6.87
N ALA A 178 -6.74 8.17 -7.46
CA ALA A 178 -6.28 9.34 -6.71
C ALA A 178 -7.44 10.12 -6.06
N GLN A 179 -8.57 10.25 -6.74
CA GLN A 179 -9.77 10.87 -6.18
C GLN A 179 -10.28 10.08 -4.95
N ASN A 180 -10.36 8.75 -5.05
CA ASN A 180 -10.77 7.92 -3.91
C ASN A 180 -9.75 7.98 -2.77
N ALA A 181 -8.45 7.88 -3.07
CA ALA A 181 -7.39 8.04 -2.09
C ALA A 181 -7.54 9.34 -1.29
N GLN A 182 -7.73 10.44 -1.97
CA GLN A 182 -7.95 11.75 -1.35
C GLN A 182 -9.26 11.79 -0.55
N ARG A 183 -10.36 11.31 -1.13
CA ARG A 183 -11.69 11.31 -0.50
C ARG A 183 -11.73 10.49 0.80
N TYR A 184 -11.02 9.36 0.86
CA TYR A 184 -10.99 8.49 2.03
C TYR A 184 -9.80 8.77 2.97
N GLY A 185 -8.92 9.70 2.63
CA GLY A 185 -7.75 10.01 3.44
C GLY A 185 -6.75 8.85 3.53
N VAL A 186 -6.56 8.12 2.44
CA VAL A 186 -5.64 6.98 2.32
C VAL A 186 -4.50 7.34 1.37
N PRO A 187 -3.26 7.49 1.86
CA PRO A 187 -2.12 7.66 0.97
C PRO A 187 -1.95 6.46 0.04
N ILE A 188 -1.57 6.71 -1.21
CA ILE A 188 -1.27 5.67 -2.20
C ILE A 188 0.19 5.73 -2.63
N VAL A 189 0.79 4.56 -2.85
CA VAL A 189 2.13 4.41 -3.42
C VAL A 189 1.99 3.76 -4.79
N ILE A 190 2.45 4.46 -5.81
CA ILE A 190 2.36 3.98 -7.19
C ILE A 190 3.46 2.97 -7.47
N TRP A 191 3.06 1.78 -7.93
CA TRP A 191 4.00 0.75 -8.35
C TRP A 191 4.62 1.08 -9.69
N ASP A 192 5.94 1.12 -9.74
CA ASP A 192 6.77 1.31 -10.93
C ASP A 192 7.85 0.23 -10.98
N ASN A 193 7.69 -0.77 -11.82
CA ASN A 193 8.69 -1.82 -12.03
C ASN A 193 9.74 -1.49 -13.11
N GLY A 194 9.70 -0.29 -13.69
CA GLY A 194 10.60 0.14 -14.75
C GLY A 194 10.34 -0.49 -16.13
N ASN A 195 9.34 -1.36 -16.24
CA ASN A 195 8.97 -1.99 -17.51
C ASN A 195 8.03 -1.07 -18.32
N ASN A 196 8.56 -0.45 -19.37
CA ASN A 196 7.83 0.45 -20.26
C ASN A 196 7.39 -0.20 -21.59
N GLN A 197 7.36 -1.52 -21.65
CA GLN A 197 6.80 -2.23 -22.79
C GLN A 197 5.28 -2.04 -22.87
N THR A 198 4.72 -2.31 -24.03
CA THR A 198 3.28 -2.18 -24.28
C THR A 198 2.60 -3.53 -24.53
N SER A 199 3.28 -4.63 -24.24
CA SER A 199 2.77 -5.99 -24.41
C SER A 199 3.36 -6.93 -23.36
N GLY A 200 2.59 -7.93 -22.98
CA GLY A 200 2.92 -8.82 -21.85
C GLY A 200 2.59 -8.14 -20.52
N GLY A 201 1.95 -8.81 -19.60
CA GLY A 201 1.47 -8.24 -18.34
C GLY A 201 2.55 -7.51 -17.52
N GLU A 202 2.12 -6.73 -16.54
CA GLU A 202 2.97 -5.99 -15.61
C GLU A 202 3.93 -4.96 -16.25
N CYS A 203 3.44 -4.19 -17.20
CA CYS A 203 4.18 -3.06 -17.79
C CYS A 203 3.82 -1.77 -17.04
N HIS A 204 4.37 -1.59 -15.83
CA HIS A 204 3.96 -0.53 -14.89
C HIS A 204 4.88 0.69 -14.88
N ALA A 205 5.75 0.90 -15.88
CA ALA A 205 6.63 2.04 -15.84
C ALA A 205 5.88 3.38 -15.86
N TRP A 206 6.24 4.23 -14.92
CA TRP A 206 5.86 5.64 -14.84
C TRP A 206 7.05 6.54 -15.15
N ILE A 207 8.24 6.06 -14.82
CA ILE A 207 9.50 6.79 -14.96
C ILE A 207 10.43 6.00 -15.84
N ARG A 208 10.88 6.60 -16.93
CA ARG A 208 11.98 6.07 -17.75
C ARG A 208 13.29 6.34 -17.03
N ARG A 209 13.94 5.28 -16.56
CA ARG A 209 15.26 5.37 -15.91
C ARG A 209 16.37 5.15 -16.93
N ALA A 210 17.48 5.88 -16.79
CA ALA A 210 18.66 5.64 -17.63
C ALA A 210 19.17 4.22 -17.44
N VAL A 211 19.38 3.51 -18.54
CA VAL A 211 19.95 2.15 -18.54
C VAL A 211 21.43 2.19 -18.11
N ASN A 212 22.13 3.29 -18.38
CA ASN A 212 23.52 3.48 -18.00
C ASN A 212 23.64 4.21 -16.67
N PRO A 213 24.18 3.58 -15.60
CA PRO A 213 24.36 4.20 -14.30
C PRO A 213 25.22 5.49 -14.31
N LYS A 214 26.10 5.64 -15.30
CA LYS A 214 26.93 6.85 -15.48
C LYS A 214 26.14 8.03 -16.07
N LEU A 215 24.96 7.80 -16.62
CA LEU A 215 24.09 8.80 -17.24
C LEU A 215 22.84 9.08 -16.41
N ARG A 216 22.81 8.66 -15.14
CA ARG A 216 21.63 8.81 -14.25
C ARG A 216 21.07 10.23 -14.16
N SER A 217 21.89 11.24 -14.36
CA SER A 217 21.45 12.65 -14.36
C SER A 217 20.75 13.12 -15.63
N GLN A 218 20.79 12.35 -16.72
CA GLN A 218 20.36 12.81 -18.04
C GLN A 218 19.09 12.16 -18.59
N ALA A 219 18.54 11.14 -17.93
CA ALA A 219 17.52 10.33 -18.58
C ALA A 219 16.33 9.91 -17.69
N THR A 220 16.09 10.62 -16.60
CA THR A 220 14.85 10.42 -15.85
C THR A 220 13.76 11.30 -16.47
N SER A 221 12.78 10.67 -17.07
CA SER A 221 11.59 11.36 -17.61
C SER A 221 10.33 10.58 -17.25
N VAL A 222 9.25 11.29 -17.08
CA VAL A 222 7.91 10.67 -16.97
C VAL A 222 7.59 10.02 -18.30
N VAL A 223 7.17 8.76 -18.28
CA VAL A 223 6.90 8.00 -19.51
C VAL A 223 5.63 8.51 -20.18
N TYR A 224 4.60 8.75 -19.38
CA TYR A 224 3.31 9.24 -19.88
C TYR A 224 2.80 10.39 -19.00
N PRO A 225 3.16 11.65 -19.32
CA PRO A 225 2.78 12.82 -18.51
C PRO A 225 1.28 12.91 -18.22
N GLN A 226 0.43 12.64 -19.21
CA GLN A 226 -1.03 12.69 -19.03
C GLN A 226 -1.58 11.77 -17.93
N VAL A 227 -0.92 10.64 -17.67
CA VAL A 227 -1.32 9.72 -16.61
C VAL A 227 -0.95 10.28 -15.24
N LEU A 228 0.21 10.94 -15.14
CA LEU A 228 0.63 11.66 -13.94
C LEU A 228 -0.25 12.89 -13.68
N ASP A 229 -0.58 13.65 -14.73
CA ASP A 229 -1.48 14.80 -14.62
C ASP A 229 -2.85 14.38 -14.11
N ALA A 230 -3.39 13.25 -14.60
CA ALA A 230 -4.66 12.69 -14.16
C ALA A 230 -4.65 12.25 -12.68
N LEU A 231 -3.53 11.70 -12.16
CA LEU A 231 -3.36 11.45 -10.72
C LEU A 231 -3.49 12.75 -9.93
N TRP A 232 -2.83 13.81 -10.39
CA TRP A 232 -2.84 15.10 -9.73
C TRP A 232 -4.21 15.77 -9.76
N GLU A 233 -4.91 15.69 -10.89
CA GLU A 233 -6.29 16.16 -11.04
C GLU A 233 -7.25 15.38 -10.13
N GLY A 234 -7.14 14.05 -10.11
CA GLY A 234 -7.96 13.20 -9.23
C GLY A 234 -7.75 13.53 -7.76
N LYS A 235 -6.50 13.68 -7.32
CA LYS A 235 -6.16 14.13 -5.97
C LYS A 235 -6.82 15.48 -5.63
N ASN A 236 -6.81 16.43 -6.54
CA ASN A 236 -7.32 17.77 -6.30
C ASN A 236 -8.86 17.88 -6.45
N SER A 237 -9.52 16.83 -6.93
CA SER A 237 -10.98 16.81 -7.16
C SER A 237 -11.81 16.58 -5.89
N ALA A 238 -11.20 16.22 -4.77
CA ALA A 238 -11.87 15.96 -3.50
C ALA A 238 -11.08 16.56 -2.32
N ALA A 239 -11.78 16.88 -1.24
CA ALA A 239 -11.11 17.21 0.02
C ALA A 239 -10.59 15.96 0.72
N TRP A 240 -9.46 16.07 1.39
CA TRP A 240 -8.84 14.99 2.14
C TRP A 240 -9.80 14.43 3.20
N GLY A 241 -10.06 13.14 3.16
CA GLY A 241 -10.92 12.46 4.12
C GLY A 241 -12.40 12.86 4.08
N SER A 242 -12.88 13.48 3.00
CA SER A 242 -14.27 13.98 2.89
C SER A 242 -15.36 12.88 2.97
N ALA A 243 -14.99 11.61 2.77
CA ALA A 243 -15.91 10.47 2.94
C ALA A 243 -15.92 9.90 4.37
N LEU A 244 -15.02 10.39 5.25
CA LEU A 244 -14.97 9.97 6.64
C LEU A 244 -16.03 10.78 7.42
N THR A 245 -16.88 10.08 8.16
CA THR A 245 -17.84 10.74 9.06
C THR A 245 -17.12 11.50 10.18
N GLU A 246 -17.75 12.54 10.73
CA GLU A 246 -17.23 13.56 11.67
C GLU A 246 -16.60 13.05 12.99
N VAL A 247 -16.34 11.77 13.13
CA VAL A 247 -15.67 11.19 14.32
C VAL A 247 -14.26 11.76 14.54
N ARG A 248 -13.72 12.52 13.60
CA ARG A 248 -12.40 13.19 13.73
C ARG A 248 -12.46 14.62 14.30
N ALA A 249 -13.60 15.14 14.65
CA ALA A 249 -13.72 16.52 15.15
C ALA A 249 -13.09 16.73 16.55
N GLU A 250 -12.66 15.67 17.25
CA GLU A 250 -12.03 15.74 18.58
C GLU A 250 -10.62 15.17 18.66
N ALA A 251 -10.04 14.72 17.56
CA ALA A 251 -8.63 14.34 17.55
C ALA A 251 -7.79 15.62 17.44
N ASP A 252 -7.09 15.94 18.51
CA ASP A 252 -6.19 17.06 18.69
C ASP A 252 -5.32 17.28 17.44
N GLU A 253 -5.41 18.46 16.82
CA GLU A 253 -4.63 18.86 15.63
C GLU A 253 -3.10 18.81 15.86
N SER A 254 -2.66 18.51 17.09
CA SER A 254 -1.24 18.43 17.47
C SER A 254 -0.53 17.16 16.99
N ILE A 255 -1.24 16.17 16.43
CA ILE A 255 -0.66 14.86 16.01
C ILE A 255 -0.37 14.79 14.50
N LEU A 256 -0.63 15.83 13.73
CA LEU A 256 -0.52 15.81 12.26
C LEU A 256 0.77 16.45 11.70
N TRP A 257 1.85 16.59 12.54
CA TRP A 257 3.16 17.09 12.05
C TRP A 257 4.34 16.35 12.66
#